data_37df7c947f6a9ad1ef2f1c15cc0c2ae8
#
_entry.id   37df7c947f6a9ad1ef2f1c15cc0c2ae8
#
_cell.length_a   1.000
_cell.length_b   1.000
_cell.length_c   1.000
_cell.angle_alpha   90.00
_cell.angle_beta   90.00
_cell.angle_gamma   90.00
#
_symmetry.space_group_name_H-M   'P 1'
#
loop_
_entity.id
_entity.type
_entity.pdbx_description
1 polymer ?
#
loop_
_entity_poly.entity_id
_entity_poly.type
_entity_poly.pdbx_seq_one_letter_code
_entity_poly.pdbx_strand_id
1 'polypeptide(L)'
;MVSDIANVVLVHGAWADGSSWNKVITGLRARGIASVAAPLPLTTLADDVAALDRTLERVDGPVVLVGHAYAGTVIAETKSEKVKSLVYITALAPDQGEKVTDVFYRTAPHPKAPKLSPDSHSLIYLPHDAFAAAFAQNATTEEQEQLAAVQRPIALPCITVPVGRPLWKDTPSRFLLAEQDRMIVKETQLFMAERMKAKVRTHPVDHTPSVTAPSVVVDIILEALQDVPRDAK
;
A
#
# COMPACT_ATOMS: atom_id res chain seq x y z
N MET A 1 -24.07 -18.30 7.40
CA MET A 1 -24.49 -16.96 6.93
C MET A 1 -23.22 -16.31 6.38
N VAL A 2 -23.09 -16.20 5.05
CA VAL A 2 -22.03 -15.42 4.42
C VAL A 2 -22.35 -13.97 4.74
N SER A 3 -21.43 -13.24 5.33
CA SER A 3 -21.62 -11.82 5.69
C SER A 3 -21.72 -11.02 4.39
N ASP A 4 -22.79 -10.25 4.22
CA ASP A 4 -22.99 -9.30 3.10
C ASP A 4 -22.01 -8.12 3.15
N ILE A 5 -21.04 -8.16 4.06
CA ILE A 5 -20.02 -7.12 4.25
C ILE A 5 -18.74 -7.56 3.55
N ALA A 6 -18.21 -6.71 2.69
CA ALA A 6 -16.94 -6.96 2.02
C ALA A 6 -15.79 -7.12 3.04
N ASN A 7 -14.88 -8.04 2.75
CA ASN A 7 -13.66 -8.22 3.53
C ASN A 7 -12.60 -7.21 3.13
N VAL A 8 -11.68 -6.90 4.04
CA VAL A 8 -10.54 -6.02 3.78
C VAL A 8 -9.27 -6.83 3.72
N VAL A 9 -8.53 -6.72 2.60
CA VAL A 9 -7.20 -7.31 2.47
C VAL A 9 -6.17 -6.19 2.47
N LEU A 10 -5.23 -6.24 3.41
CA LEU A 10 -4.21 -5.22 3.66
C LEU A 10 -2.86 -5.71 3.14
N VAL A 11 -2.18 -4.91 2.33
CA VAL A 11 -0.94 -5.28 1.66
C VAL A 11 0.15 -4.28 2.01
N HIS A 12 1.22 -4.76 2.66
CA HIS A 12 2.35 -3.93 3.09
C HIS A 12 3.28 -3.59 1.93
N GLY A 13 3.99 -2.47 2.04
CA GLY A 13 5.03 -2.05 1.09
C GLY A 13 6.41 -2.65 1.37
N ALA A 14 7.43 -2.10 0.69
CA ALA A 14 8.82 -2.36 0.99
C ALA A 14 9.17 -1.93 2.42
N TRP A 15 10.18 -2.55 3.02
CA TRP A 15 10.70 -2.24 4.35
C TRP A 15 9.68 -2.36 5.49
N ALA A 16 8.60 -3.10 5.23
CA ALA A 16 7.54 -3.37 6.19
C ALA A 16 7.11 -4.84 6.10
N ASP A 17 6.26 -5.24 7.01
CA ASP A 17 5.55 -6.51 6.99
C ASP A 17 4.10 -6.32 7.47
N GLY A 18 3.38 -7.41 7.70
CA GLY A 18 2.00 -7.38 8.15
C GLY A 18 1.78 -6.66 9.49
N SER A 19 2.81 -6.53 10.34
CA SER A 19 2.70 -5.87 11.64
C SER A 19 2.46 -4.35 11.52
N SER A 20 2.86 -3.74 10.41
CA SER A 20 2.58 -2.33 10.11
C SER A 20 1.08 -2.00 10.06
N TRP A 21 0.23 -3.00 9.94
CA TRP A 21 -1.23 -2.88 9.91
C TRP A 21 -1.91 -3.12 11.27
N ASN A 22 -1.18 -3.47 12.34
CA ASN A 22 -1.76 -3.89 13.62
C ASN A 22 -2.81 -2.90 14.16
N LYS A 23 -2.53 -1.60 14.14
CA LYS A 23 -3.46 -0.57 14.63
C LYS A 23 -4.69 -0.42 13.73
N VAL A 24 -4.52 -0.56 12.42
CA VAL A 24 -5.62 -0.53 11.44
C VAL A 24 -6.50 -1.76 11.59
N ILE A 25 -5.93 -2.96 11.73
CA ILE A 25 -6.65 -4.21 11.99
C ILE A 25 -7.49 -4.08 13.27
N THR A 26 -6.91 -3.55 14.34
CA THR A 26 -7.62 -3.29 15.60
C THR A 26 -8.80 -2.32 15.39
N GLY A 27 -8.56 -1.23 14.65
CA GLY A 27 -9.59 -0.23 14.34
C GLY A 27 -10.75 -0.77 13.49
N LEU A 28 -10.46 -1.62 12.49
CA LEU A 28 -11.46 -2.29 11.65
C LEU A 28 -12.26 -3.31 12.47
N ARG A 29 -11.57 -4.13 13.28
CA ARG A 29 -12.21 -5.12 14.14
C ARG A 29 -13.18 -4.49 15.15
N ALA A 30 -12.82 -3.36 15.73
CA ALA A 30 -13.70 -2.62 16.64
C ALA A 30 -15.01 -2.14 15.96
N ARG A 31 -15.03 -2.12 14.63
CA ARG A 31 -16.20 -1.77 13.79
C ARG A 31 -16.87 -2.99 13.16
N GLY A 32 -16.51 -4.20 13.61
CA GLY A 32 -17.07 -5.46 13.10
C GLY A 32 -16.60 -5.86 11.70
N ILE A 33 -15.51 -5.25 11.18
CA ILE A 33 -14.98 -5.51 9.85
C ILE A 33 -13.86 -6.54 9.93
N ALA A 34 -14.01 -7.63 9.16
CA ALA A 34 -12.99 -8.65 9.02
C ALA A 34 -11.85 -8.13 8.11
N SER A 35 -10.62 -8.36 8.51
CA SER A 35 -9.44 -8.00 7.71
C SER A 35 -8.34 -9.04 7.82
N VAL A 36 -7.55 -9.17 6.77
CA VAL A 36 -6.36 -10.03 6.71
C VAL A 36 -5.21 -9.28 6.05
N ALA A 37 -3.99 -9.45 6.57
CA ALA A 37 -2.78 -8.92 5.96
C ALA A 37 -2.13 -9.97 5.05
N ALA A 38 -1.89 -9.61 3.78
CA ALA A 38 -1.18 -10.47 2.83
C ALA A 38 0.34 -10.34 3.04
N PRO A 39 1.05 -11.47 3.24
CA PRO A 39 2.50 -11.46 3.37
C PRO A 39 3.17 -11.43 1.99
N LEU A 40 3.86 -10.33 1.66
CA LEU A 40 4.63 -10.25 0.42
C LEU A 40 6.07 -10.75 0.64
N PRO A 41 6.61 -11.58 -0.28
CA PRO A 41 8.01 -12.01 -0.23
C PRO A 41 9.01 -10.91 -0.61
N LEU A 42 8.62 -9.91 -1.43
CA LEU A 42 9.45 -8.81 -1.94
C LEU A 42 10.67 -9.30 -2.75
N THR A 43 10.51 -10.42 -3.45
CA THR A 43 11.55 -11.05 -4.30
C THR A 43 11.40 -10.67 -5.78
N THR A 44 10.20 -10.75 -6.31
CA THR A 44 9.81 -10.25 -7.65
C THR A 44 8.38 -9.72 -7.60
N LEU A 45 8.01 -8.83 -8.53
CA LEU A 45 6.61 -8.38 -8.64
C LEU A 45 5.65 -9.58 -8.86
N ALA A 46 6.06 -10.55 -9.66
CA ALA A 46 5.25 -11.75 -9.94
C ALA A 46 5.04 -12.61 -8.67
N ASP A 47 6.07 -12.79 -7.83
CA ASP A 47 5.96 -13.53 -6.57
C ASP A 47 5.05 -12.81 -5.58
N ASP A 48 5.12 -11.48 -5.54
CA ASP A 48 4.28 -10.65 -4.67
C ASP A 48 2.81 -10.70 -5.07
N VAL A 49 2.51 -10.62 -6.37
CA VAL A 49 1.15 -10.79 -6.91
C VAL A 49 0.65 -12.21 -6.61
N ALA A 50 1.46 -13.25 -6.82
CA ALA A 50 1.07 -14.63 -6.52
C ALA A 50 0.82 -14.84 -5.01
N ALA A 51 1.57 -14.18 -4.13
CA ALA A 51 1.35 -14.22 -2.68
C ALA A 51 0.03 -13.53 -2.29
N LEU A 52 -0.27 -12.40 -2.91
CA LEU A 52 -1.55 -11.71 -2.75
C LEU A 52 -2.70 -12.60 -3.23
N ASP A 53 -2.60 -13.19 -4.43
CA ASP A 53 -3.66 -14.02 -5.00
C ASP A 53 -3.98 -15.23 -4.10
N ARG A 54 -2.95 -15.90 -3.54
CA ARG A 54 -3.15 -16.98 -2.54
C ARG A 54 -3.88 -16.48 -1.28
N THR A 55 -3.68 -15.23 -0.88
CA THR A 55 -4.44 -14.64 0.23
C THR A 55 -5.89 -14.39 -0.17
N LEU A 56 -6.13 -13.87 -1.37
CA LEU A 56 -7.48 -13.62 -1.90
C LEU A 56 -8.29 -14.91 -2.11
N GLU A 57 -7.64 -16.02 -2.49
CA GLU A 57 -8.29 -17.34 -2.59
C GLU A 57 -8.92 -17.78 -1.27
N ARG A 58 -8.29 -17.44 -0.14
CA ARG A 58 -8.73 -17.82 1.22
C ARG A 58 -9.77 -16.88 1.83
N VAL A 59 -10.11 -15.80 1.15
CA VAL A 59 -11.12 -14.84 1.59
C VAL A 59 -12.39 -15.06 0.81
N ASP A 60 -13.53 -15.22 1.50
CA ASP A 60 -14.84 -15.39 0.87
C ASP A 60 -15.49 -14.04 0.58
N GLY A 61 -16.24 -13.98 -0.54
CA GLY A 61 -17.04 -12.82 -0.93
C GLY A 61 -16.22 -11.63 -1.48
N PRO A 62 -16.85 -10.44 -1.59
CA PRO A 62 -16.23 -9.26 -2.15
C PRO A 62 -15.12 -8.70 -1.26
N VAL A 63 -14.13 -8.07 -1.87
CA VAL A 63 -12.92 -7.56 -1.20
C VAL A 63 -12.71 -6.08 -1.51
N VAL A 64 -12.43 -5.30 -0.46
CA VAL A 64 -11.72 -4.01 -0.55
C VAL A 64 -10.24 -4.29 -0.36
N LEU A 65 -9.44 -4.02 -1.37
CA LEU A 65 -8.01 -4.31 -1.39
C LEU A 65 -7.21 -3.03 -1.14
N VAL A 66 -6.38 -3.05 -0.09
CA VAL A 66 -5.65 -1.89 0.41
C VAL A 66 -4.15 -2.09 0.25
N GLY A 67 -3.47 -1.19 -0.45
CA GLY A 67 -2.03 -1.24 -0.66
C GLY A 67 -1.30 -0.01 -0.14
N HIS A 68 -0.21 -0.23 0.60
CA HIS A 68 0.68 0.82 1.07
C HIS A 68 1.96 0.89 0.21
N ALA A 69 2.37 2.10 -0.17
CA ALA A 69 3.62 2.35 -0.90
C ALA A 69 3.78 1.44 -2.14
N TYR A 70 4.83 0.61 -2.23
CA TYR A 70 5.04 -0.34 -3.31
C TYR A 70 3.85 -1.28 -3.55
N ALA A 71 3.13 -1.65 -2.51
CA ALA A 71 1.99 -2.56 -2.65
C ALA A 71 0.84 -1.97 -3.48
N GLY A 72 0.79 -0.67 -3.73
CA GLY A 72 -0.13 -0.08 -4.70
C GLY A 72 0.05 -0.66 -6.11
N THR A 73 1.30 -0.98 -6.49
CA THR A 73 1.60 -1.71 -7.73
C THR A 73 1.09 -3.15 -7.68
N VAL A 74 1.35 -3.85 -6.56
CA VAL A 74 0.96 -5.26 -6.40
C VAL A 74 -0.55 -5.44 -6.46
N ILE A 75 -1.32 -4.58 -5.77
CA ILE A 75 -2.79 -4.66 -5.77
C ILE A 75 -3.40 -4.33 -7.15
N ALA A 76 -2.69 -3.62 -7.99
CA ALA A 76 -3.12 -3.30 -9.36
C ALA A 76 -2.89 -4.44 -10.35
N GLU A 77 -2.01 -5.40 -10.05
CA GLU A 77 -1.64 -6.50 -10.93
C GLU A 77 -2.47 -7.78 -10.72
N THR A 78 -3.20 -7.91 -9.60
CA THR A 78 -4.10 -9.06 -9.38
C THR A 78 -5.19 -9.13 -10.43
N LYS A 79 -5.63 -10.35 -10.75
CA LYS A 79 -6.77 -10.62 -11.66
C LYS A 79 -7.99 -11.16 -10.91
N SER A 80 -7.98 -11.11 -9.58
CA SER A 80 -9.07 -11.64 -8.77
C SER A 80 -10.35 -10.83 -8.94
N GLU A 81 -11.41 -11.49 -9.39
CA GLU A 81 -12.75 -10.90 -9.56
C GLU A 81 -13.42 -10.53 -8.22
N LYS A 82 -12.87 -11.02 -7.10
CA LYS A 82 -13.35 -10.66 -5.75
C LYS A 82 -13.08 -9.19 -5.41
N VAL A 83 -12.10 -8.55 -6.03
CA VAL A 83 -11.73 -7.14 -5.75
C VAL A 83 -12.77 -6.21 -6.33
N LYS A 84 -13.46 -5.45 -5.48
CA LYS A 84 -14.53 -4.53 -5.85
C LYS A 84 -14.17 -3.06 -5.61
N SER A 85 -13.15 -2.80 -4.80
CA SER A 85 -12.63 -1.44 -4.57
C SER A 85 -11.14 -1.52 -4.20
N LEU A 86 -10.39 -0.52 -4.63
CA LEU A 86 -8.95 -0.36 -4.34
C LEU A 86 -8.74 0.86 -3.44
N VAL A 87 -7.87 0.70 -2.44
CA VAL A 87 -7.44 1.81 -1.57
C VAL A 87 -5.93 1.93 -1.60
N TYR A 88 -5.44 3.06 -2.04
CA TYR A 88 -4.03 3.41 -2.14
C TYR A 88 -3.65 4.28 -0.94
N ILE A 89 -2.79 3.76 -0.08
CA ILE A 89 -2.29 4.49 1.09
C ILE A 89 -0.87 4.97 0.77
N THR A 90 -0.69 6.27 0.46
CA THR A 90 0.63 6.82 0.10
C THR A 90 1.36 5.94 -0.93
N ALA A 91 0.65 5.45 -1.94
CA ALA A 91 1.09 4.29 -2.71
C ALA A 91 1.52 4.65 -4.14
N LEU A 92 2.27 3.73 -4.76
CA LEU A 92 2.72 3.82 -6.15
C LEU A 92 1.74 3.11 -7.07
N ALA A 93 1.35 3.78 -8.14
CA ALA A 93 0.38 3.30 -9.12
C ALA A 93 0.89 3.51 -10.55
N PRO A 94 1.88 2.74 -11.02
CA PRO A 94 2.34 2.79 -12.39
C PRO A 94 1.22 2.41 -13.37
N ASP A 95 1.26 2.97 -14.59
CA ASP A 95 0.39 2.57 -15.69
C ASP A 95 1.04 1.47 -16.54
N GLN A 96 0.27 0.85 -17.40
CA GLN A 96 0.73 -0.21 -18.30
C GLN A 96 2.03 0.18 -19.03
N GLY A 97 3.04 -0.67 -18.91
CA GLY A 97 4.36 -0.47 -19.50
C GLY A 97 5.33 0.38 -18.69
N GLU A 98 4.86 1.09 -17.64
CA GLU A 98 5.73 1.79 -16.69
C GLU A 98 6.32 0.82 -15.67
N LYS A 99 7.44 1.20 -15.07
CA LYS A 99 8.05 0.54 -13.91
C LYS A 99 7.72 1.32 -12.64
N VAL A 100 7.83 0.68 -11.50
CA VAL A 100 7.73 1.36 -10.19
C VAL A 100 8.75 2.49 -10.09
N THR A 101 9.98 2.27 -10.57
CA THR A 101 11.05 3.28 -10.58
C THR A 101 10.70 4.50 -11.42
N ASP A 102 9.95 4.35 -12.52
CA ASP A 102 9.60 5.45 -13.41
C ASP A 102 8.67 6.45 -12.71
N VAL A 103 7.71 5.95 -11.91
CA VAL A 103 6.81 6.82 -11.14
C VAL A 103 7.44 7.30 -9.84
N PHE A 104 8.25 6.48 -9.17
CA PHE A 104 8.91 6.86 -7.92
C PHE A 104 9.90 8.03 -8.11
N TYR A 105 10.69 7.99 -9.18
CA TYR A 105 11.68 9.03 -9.52
C TYR A 105 11.16 10.08 -10.51
N ARG A 106 9.83 10.15 -10.72
CA ARG A 106 9.22 11.12 -11.63
C ARG A 106 9.53 12.57 -11.27
N THR A 107 9.58 12.85 -9.98
CA THR A 107 9.93 14.17 -9.43
C THR A 107 11.18 14.05 -8.56
N ALA A 108 11.82 15.18 -8.28
CA ALA A 108 12.95 15.19 -7.37
C ALA A 108 12.55 14.62 -5.99
N PRO A 109 13.34 13.72 -5.40
CA PRO A 109 13.06 13.20 -4.08
C PRO A 109 13.09 14.29 -3.02
N HIS A 110 12.38 14.06 -1.92
CA HIS A 110 12.41 14.97 -0.77
C HIS A 110 13.85 15.09 -0.22
N PRO A 111 14.31 16.28 0.24
CA PRO A 111 15.69 16.47 0.73
C PRO A 111 16.10 15.54 1.88
N LYS A 112 15.12 15.02 2.65
CA LYS A 112 15.34 14.05 3.73
C LYS A 112 15.14 12.60 3.29
N ALA A 113 14.78 12.35 2.02
CA ALA A 113 14.68 10.98 1.53
C ALA A 113 16.05 10.29 1.54
N PRO A 114 16.12 9.01 1.93
CA PRO A 114 17.40 8.29 1.92
C PRO A 114 17.86 8.02 0.49
N LYS A 115 19.17 7.90 0.31
CA LYS A 115 19.73 7.33 -0.91
C LYS A 115 19.55 5.82 -0.87
N LEU A 116 18.81 5.30 -1.82
CA LEU A 116 18.53 3.88 -1.94
C LEU A 116 19.47 3.26 -2.96
N SER A 117 20.17 2.19 -2.59
CA SER A 117 21.02 1.42 -3.48
C SER A 117 20.93 -0.06 -3.15
N PRO A 118 20.97 -0.95 -4.16
CA PRO A 118 20.99 -2.37 -3.93
C PRO A 118 22.34 -2.81 -3.36
N ASP A 119 22.32 -3.85 -2.53
CA ASP A 119 23.49 -4.57 -2.07
C ASP A 119 24.00 -5.58 -3.13
N SER A 120 24.99 -6.40 -2.77
CA SER A 120 25.55 -7.44 -3.64
C SER A 120 24.56 -8.55 -4.03
N HIS A 121 23.42 -8.65 -3.34
CA HIS A 121 22.34 -9.61 -3.61
C HIS A 121 21.16 -8.95 -4.32
N SER A 122 21.30 -7.71 -4.80
CA SER A 122 20.24 -6.92 -5.45
C SER A 122 19.07 -6.61 -4.50
N LEU A 123 19.31 -6.59 -3.20
CA LEU A 123 18.35 -6.22 -2.17
C LEU A 123 18.57 -4.78 -1.72
N ILE A 124 17.48 -4.04 -1.57
CA ILE A 124 17.50 -2.66 -1.09
C ILE A 124 16.95 -2.64 0.34
N TYR A 125 17.82 -2.31 1.29
CA TYR A 125 17.45 -2.03 2.68
C TYR A 125 17.25 -0.54 2.88
N LEU A 126 16.35 -0.19 3.76
CA LEU A 126 16.21 1.19 4.23
C LEU A 126 17.26 1.42 5.34
N PRO A 127 18.10 2.46 5.24
CA PRO A 127 19.02 2.83 6.31
C PRO A 127 18.27 3.04 7.63
N HIS A 128 18.85 2.63 8.75
CA HIS A 128 18.19 2.66 10.05
C HIS A 128 17.68 4.05 10.43
N ASP A 129 18.49 5.09 10.22
CA ASP A 129 18.16 6.50 10.49
C ASP A 129 17.05 7.04 9.59
N ALA A 130 16.81 6.43 8.43
CA ALA A 130 15.75 6.84 7.51
C ALA A 130 14.34 6.55 8.05
N PHE A 131 14.18 5.62 9.00
CA PHE A 131 12.90 5.39 9.65
C PHE A 131 12.42 6.64 10.39
N ALA A 132 13.30 7.28 11.16
CA ALA A 132 13.01 8.54 11.84
C ALA A 132 13.03 9.76 10.92
N ALA A 133 13.87 9.76 9.87
CA ALA A 133 14.03 10.92 9.01
C ALA A 133 12.93 11.07 7.95
N ALA A 134 12.42 9.94 7.40
CA ALA A 134 11.57 9.96 6.21
C ALA A 134 10.45 8.92 6.16
N PHE A 135 10.65 7.71 6.70
CA PHE A 135 9.70 6.61 6.55
C PHE A 135 8.54 6.68 7.56
N ALA A 136 8.84 6.99 8.83
CA ALA A 136 7.88 7.07 9.91
C ALA A 136 8.25 8.20 10.88
N GLN A 137 8.46 9.41 10.36
CA GLN A 137 8.96 10.53 11.16
C GLN A 137 7.99 11.01 12.26
N ASN A 138 6.71 10.64 12.18
CA ASN A 138 5.70 10.98 13.19
C ASN A 138 5.44 9.82 14.17
N ALA A 139 6.15 8.68 14.03
CA ALA A 139 6.09 7.57 14.97
C ALA A 139 6.92 7.86 16.22
N THR A 140 6.63 7.17 17.30
CA THR A 140 7.49 7.18 18.50
C THR A 140 8.84 6.52 18.19
N THR A 141 9.87 6.82 18.98
CA THR A 141 11.19 6.17 18.84
C THR A 141 11.08 4.65 18.93
N GLU A 142 10.27 4.13 19.84
CA GLU A 142 10.03 2.69 19.98
C GLU A 142 9.42 2.08 18.68
N GLU A 143 8.43 2.73 18.09
CA GLU A 143 7.81 2.28 16.85
C GLU A 143 8.79 2.35 15.66
N GLN A 144 9.63 3.38 15.60
CA GLN A 144 10.69 3.50 14.57
C GLN A 144 11.69 2.35 14.68
N GLU A 145 12.14 2.02 15.90
CA GLU A 145 13.04 0.89 16.17
C GLU A 145 12.38 -0.45 15.81
N GLN A 146 11.10 -0.65 16.16
CA GLN A 146 10.36 -1.85 15.80
C GLN A 146 10.23 -2.00 14.28
N LEU A 147 9.87 -0.94 13.56
CA LEU A 147 9.78 -0.95 12.10
C LEU A 147 11.13 -1.26 11.45
N ALA A 148 12.22 -0.67 11.96
CA ALA A 148 13.57 -0.95 11.49
C ALA A 148 13.98 -2.42 11.71
N ALA A 149 13.62 -2.97 12.88
CA ALA A 149 13.97 -4.35 13.25
C ALA A 149 13.27 -5.41 12.41
N VAL A 150 12.02 -5.16 11.99
CA VAL A 150 11.22 -6.12 11.19
C VAL A 150 11.24 -5.84 9.70
N GLN A 151 12.01 -4.85 9.24
CA GLN A 151 12.01 -4.48 7.84
C GLN A 151 12.33 -5.67 6.92
N ARG A 152 11.61 -5.73 5.82
CA ARG A 152 11.87 -6.67 4.73
C ARG A 152 12.48 -5.89 3.56
N PRO A 153 13.71 -6.22 3.12
CA PRO A 153 14.30 -5.57 1.96
C PRO A 153 13.49 -5.86 0.70
N ILE A 154 13.51 -4.94 -0.24
CA ILE A 154 12.90 -5.15 -1.55
C ILE A 154 13.96 -5.48 -2.58
N ALA A 155 13.72 -6.51 -3.40
CA ALA A 155 14.60 -6.88 -4.50
C ALA A 155 14.34 -6.02 -5.75
N LEU A 156 15.39 -5.76 -6.52
CA LEU A 156 15.31 -4.98 -7.77
C LEU A 156 14.22 -5.47 -8.74
N PRO A 157 13.98 -6.79 -8.95
CA PRO A 157 12.93 -7.27 -9.85
C PRO A 157 11.51 -6.87 -9.43
N CYS A 158 11.28 -6.45 -8.19
CA CYS A 158 9.98 -5.90 -7.77
C CYS A 158 9.67 -4.55 -8.42
N ILE A 159 10.71 -3.74 -8.71
CA ILE A 159 10.56 -2.32 -9.06
C ILE A 159 11.07 -1.95 -10.45
N THR A 160 11.77 -2.87 -11.14
CA THR A 160 12.41 -2.60 -12.43
C THR A 160 11.75 -3.31 -13.62
N VAL A 161 10.71 -4.10 -13.39
CA VAL A 161 9.93 -4.73 -14.47
C VAL A 161 8.74 -3.83 -14.85
N PRO A 162 8.37 -3.77 -16.15
CA PRO A 162 7.19 -3.05 -16.57
C PRO A 162 5.92 -3.76 -16.07
N VAL A 163 4.92 -2.97 -15.62
CA VAL A 163 3.64 -3.52 -15.16
C VAL A 163 2.70 -3.82 -16.33
N GLY A 164 1.75 -4.73 -16.10
CA GLY A 164 0.65 -5.02 -17.01
C GLY A 164 -0.41 -3.93 -17.01
N ARG A 165 -1.61 -4.24 -17.58
CA ARG A 165 -2.75 -3.33 -17.51
C ARG A 165 -3.28 -3.31 -16.06
N PRO A 166 -3.19 -2.18 -15.36
CA PRO A 166 -3.50 -2.13 -13.95
C PRO A 166 -5.02 -2.17 -13.69
N LEU A 167 -5.40 -2.84 -12.61
CA LEU A 167 -6.78 -3.05 -12.20
C LEU A 167 -7.55 -1.75 -11.92
N TRP A 168 -6.85 -0.68 -11.49
CA TRP A 168 -7.46 0.62 -11.22
C TRP A 168 -8.10 1.29 -12.45
N LYS A 169 -7.82 0.81 -13.67
CA LYS A 169 -8.49 1.31 -14.89
C LYS A 169 -9.98 0.94 -14.94
N ASP A 170 -10.37 -0.13 -14.26
CA ASP A 170 -11.73 -0.67 -14.30
C ASP A 170 -12.39 -0.77 -12.90
N THR A 171 -11.61 -0.56 -11.83
CA THR A 171 -12.08 -0.73 -10.46
C THR A 171 -12.10 0.60 -9.72
N PRO A 172 -13.18 0.95 -9.02
CA PRO A 172 -13.25 2.16 -8.19
C PRO A 172 -12.07 2.23 -7.24
N SER A 173 -11.42 3.39 -7.20
CA SER A 173 -10.19 3.59 -6.43
C SER A 173 -10.28 4.80 -5.53
N ARG A 174 -9.73 4.68 -4.32
CA ARG A 174 -9.52 5.76 -3.36
C ARG A 174 -8.04 5.94 -3.08
N PHE A 175 -7.62 7.16 -2.82
CA PHE A 175 -6.22 7.49 -2.57
C PHE A 175 -6.08 8.36 -1.33
N LEU A 176 -5.34 7.86 -0.32
CA LEU A 176 -4.87 8.67 0.79
C LEU A 176 -3.57 9.35 0.40
N LEU A 177 -3.63 10.66 0.18
CA LEU A 177 -2.50 11.51 -0.15
C LEU A 177 -1.92 12.07 1.15
N ALA A 178 -0.66 11.76 1.41
CA ALA A 178 0.08 12.20 2.59
C ALA A 178 0.91 13.46 2.28
N GLU A 179 0.55 14.59 2.88
CA GLU A 179 1.23 15.87 2.61
C GLU A 179 2.65 15.95 3.18
N GLN A 180 2.93 15.15 4.21
CA GLN A 180 4.23 15.13 4.89
C GLN A 180 5.06 13.90 4.49
N ASP A 181 4.66 13.16 3.45
CA ASP A 181 5.42 12.02 2.95
C ASP A 181 6.77 12.48 2.40
N ARG A 182 7.85 11.89 2.95
CA ARG A 182 9.23 12.17 2.55
C ARG A 182 9.84 11.06 1.69
N MET A 183 9.10 9.98 1.45
CA MET A 183 9.48 8.88 0.57
C MET A 183 8.88 9.06 -0.83
N ILE A 184 7.56 9.27 -0.91
CA ILE A 184 6.83 9.53 -2.16
C ILE A 184 6.24 10.93 -2.05
N VAL A 185 6.89 11.90 -2.67
CA VAL A 185 6.49 13.30 -2.55
C VAL A 185 5.07 13.56 -3.04
N LYS A 186 4.41 14.56 -2.46
CA LYS A 186 3.01 14.92 -2.71
C LYS A 186 2.68 15.05 -4.21
N GLU A 187 3.57 15.65 -4.97
CA GLU A 187 3.39 15.86 -6.41
C GLU A 187 3.30 14.55 -7.19
N THR A 188 4.10 13.55 -6.81
CA THR A 188 4.05 12.22 -7.41
C THR A 188 2.76 11.50 -7.03
N GLN A 189 2.33 11.58 -5.77
CA GLN A 189 1.07 11.00 -5.31
C GLN A 189 -0.13 11.64 -6.03
N LEU A 190 -0.16 12.97 -6.14
CA LEU A 190 -1.23 13.69 -6.82
C LEU A 190 -1.34 13.30 -8.30
N PHE A 191 -0.20 13.26 -9.00
CA PHE A 191 -0.16 12.82 -10.39
C PHE A 191 -0.78 11.42 -10.60
N MET A 192 -0.44 10.46 -9.73
CA MET A 192 -1.01 9.11 -9.83
C MET A 192 -2.50 9.09 -9.51
N ALA A 193 -2.93 9.77 -8.45
CA ALA A 193 -4.31 9.82 -8.03
C ALA A 193 -5.23 10.47 -9.09
N GLU A 194 -4.77 11.56 -9.73
CA GLU A 194 -5.50 12.24 -10.80
C GLU A 194 -5.65 11.35 -12.04
N ARG A 195 -4.56 10.71 -12.50
CA ARG A 195 -4.60 9.84 -13.68
C ARG A 195 -5.48 8.60 -13.46
N MET A 196 -5.52 8.09 -12.23
CA MET A 196 -6.41 7.00 -11.82
C MET A 196 -7.88 7.44 -11.68
N LYS A 197 -8.15 8.75 -11.67
CA LYS A 197 -9.45 9.32 -11.30
C LYS A 197 -9.92 8.83 -9.91
N ALA A 198 -8.99 8.63 -9.00
CA ALA A 198 -9.27 8.15 -7.67
C ALA A 198 -10.01 9.21 -6.82
N LYS A 199 -10.86 8.76 -5.90
CA LYS A 199 -11.42 9.64 -4.86
C LYS A 199 -10.32 9.94 -3.83
N VAL A 200 -9.82 11.18 -3.80
CA VAL A 200 -8.67 11.58 -2.99
C VAL A 200 -9.11 12.07 -1.61
N ARG A 201 -8.41 11.63 -0.58
CA ARG A 201 -8.38 12.21 0.76
C ARG A 201 -6.97 12.70 1.05
N THR A 202 -6.82 13.97 1.38
CA THR A 202 -5.52 14.60 1.70
C THR A 202 -5.42 14.82 3.20
N HIS A 203 -4.31 14.35 3.80
CA HIS A 203 -4.04 14.51 5.23
C HIS A 203 -2.58 14.90 5.49
N PRO A 204 -2.30 15.67 6.57
CA PRO A 204 -0.95 16.04 6.98
C PRO A 204 -0.28 14.88 7.75
N VAL A 205 -0.15 13.74 7.10
CA VAL A 205 0.45 12.52 7.63
C VAL A 205 1.74 12.19 6.91
N ASP A 206 2.58 11.35 7.51
CA ASP A 206 3.83 10.85 6.94
C ASP A 206 3.65 9.66 6.00
N HIS A 207 4.77 9.02 5.59
CA HIS A 207 4.73 7.89 4.66
C HIS A 207 4.06 6.64 5.24
N THR A 208 4.00 6.47 6.58
CA THR A 208 3.50 5.26 7.24
C THR A 208 2.26 5.54 8.11
N PRO A 209 1.16 6.08 7.55
CA PRO A 209 -0.01 6.47 8.32
C PRO A 209 -0.74 5.28 8.97
N SER A 210 -0.51 4.05 8.52
CA SER A 210 -1.03 2.84 9.18
C SER A 210 -0.52 2.70 10.63
N VAL A 211 0.66 3.24 10.92
CA VAL A 211 1.27 3.26 12.27
C VAL A 211 1.02 4.60 12.96
N THR A 212 1.25 5.71 12.27
CA THR A 212 1.29 7.07 12.87
C THR A 212 -0.07 7.75 12.95
N ALA A 213 -1.01 7.42 12.05
CA ALA A 213 -2.36 7.99 11.96
C ALA A 213 -3.41 6.92 11.56
N PRO A 214 -3.53 5.79 12.28
CA PRO A 214 -4.34 4.64 11.85
C PRO A 214 -5.82 4.96 11.68
N SER A 215 -6.37 5.93 12.41
CA SER A 215 -7.77 6.36 12.25
C SER A 215 -8.05 6.90 10.85
N VAL A 216 -7.14 7.70 10.29
CA VAL A 216 -7.24 8.25 8.94
C VAL A 216 -7.30 7.12 7.89
N VAL A 217 -6.48 6.08 8.09
CA VAL A 217 -6.47 4.90 7.22
C VAL A 217 -7.74 4.08 7.35
N VAL A 218 -8.23 3.88 8.59
CA VAL A 218 -9.51 3.20 8.82
C VAL A 218 -10.66 3.94 8.15
N ASP A 219 -10.72 5.27 8.25
CA ASP A 219 -11.81 6.07 7.70
C ASP A 219 -11.89 5.95 6.17
N ILE A 220 -10.77 6.03 5.44
CA ILE A 220 -10.79 5.85 3.97
C ILE A 220 -11.16 4.41 3.57
N ILE A 221 -10.79 3.40 4.36
CA ILE A 221 -11.22 2.01 4.13
C ILE A 221 -12.73 1.87 4.34
N LEU A 222 -13.31 2.50 5.38
CA LEU A 222 -14.74 2.50 5.62
C LEU A 222 -15.52 3.14 4.47
N GLU A 223 -15.00 4.23 3.92
CA GLU A 223 -15.58 4.85 2.74
C GLU A 223 -15.51 3.93 1.51
N ALA A 224 -14.40 3.18 1.33
CA ALA A 224 -14.27 2.23 0.23
C ALA A 224 -15.26 1.06 0.35
N LEU A 225 -15.55 0.62 1.56
CA LEU A 225 -16.58 -0.41 1.82
C LEU A 225 -17.97 0.04 1.40
N GLN A 226 -18.27 1.35 1.43
CA GLN A 226 -19.55 1.89 0.96
C GLN A 226 -19.66 1.90 -0.58
N ASP A 227 -18.54 1.89 -1.30
CA ASP A 227 -18.50 1.84 -2.76
C ASP A 227 -18.72 0.41 -3.31
N VAL A 228 -18.64 -0.62 -2.45
CA VAL A 228 -18.86 -2.01 -2.87
C VAL A 228 -20.35 -2.26 -3.08
N PRO A 229 -20.76 -2.71 -4.28
CA PRO A 229 -22.16 -3.05 -4.53
C PRO A 229 -22.63 -4.10 -3.51
N ARG A 230 -23.76 -3.87 -2.87
CA ARG A 230 -24.45 -4.90 -2.13
C ARG A 230 -25.23 -5.72 -3.16
N ASP A 231 -24.96 -7.03 -3.23
CA ASP A 231 -25.75 -7.89 -4.10
C ASP A 231 -27.22 -7.69 -3.73
N ALA A 232 -28.01 -7.28 -4.73
CA ALA A 232 -29.47 -7.20 -4.57
C ALA A 232 -29.98 -8.62 -4.28
N LYS A 233 -30.56 -8.80 -3.09
CA LYS A 233 -31.23 -10.06 -2.71
C LYS A 233 -32.42 -10.31 -3.59
#